data_a7af83d40112a85ef5fbface87643dec
#
_entry.id   a7af83d40112a85ef5fbface87643dec
#
_cell.length_a   1.000
_cell.length_b   1.000
_cell.length_c   1.000
_cell.angle_alpha   90.00
_cell.angle_beta   90.00
_cell.angle_gamma   90.00
#
_symmetry.space_group_name_H-M   'P 1'
#
loop_
_entity.id
_entity.type
_entity.pdbx_description
1 polymer ?
#
loop_
_entity_poly.entity_id
_entity_poly.type
_entity_poly.pdbx_seq_one_letter_code
_entity_poly.pdbx_strand_id
1 'polypeptide(L)'
;MQVSSFPKINTQLARQLLQPRPNDGHKGTFGHLLLVGGHFGMMGAAILSAEAALRTGLGKLTAHVPETANVVFQTRIPEVVLHFDEQSHQHWASIIELKGYNAIAIGPGIGTEGETQWAFRAQIKILLDLETSGNPIPLVLDADALNILAQDYQLLSYLQAETIL
;
A
#
# COMPACT_ATOMS: atom_id res chain seq x y z
N MET A 1 6.62 -18.71 -29.17
CA MET A 1 6.69 -17.91 -27.90
C MET A 1 6.87 -18.89 -26.76
N GLN A 2 8.11 -19.06 -26.23
CA GLN A 2 8.31 -19.88 -25.04
C GLN A 2 7.66 -19.18 -23.85
N VAL A 3 6.64 -19.81 -23.26
CA VAL A 3 6.09 -19.39 -21.98
C VAL A 3 7.19 -19.60 -20.95
N SER A 4 7.79 -18.53 -20.46
CA SER A 4 8.74 -18.60 -19.36
C SER A 4 8.01 -19.25 -18.17
N SER A 5 8.51 -20.40 -17.69
CA SER A 5 7.94 -21.08 -16.54
C SER A 5 8.21 -20.21 -15.30
N PHE A 6 7.18 -19.55 -14.78
CA PHE A 6 7.29 -18.85 -13.51
C PHE A 6 7.63 -19.85 -12.38
N PRO A 7 8.53 -19.49 -11.46
CA PRO A 7 8.86 -20.35 -10.33
C PRO A 7 7.62 -20.58 -9.46
N LYS A 8 7.37 -21.83 -9.09
CA LYS A 8 6.28 -22.15 -8.16
C LYS A 8 6.66 -21.71 -6.75
N ILE A 9 5.79 -20.93 -6.12
CA ILE A 9 5.93 -20.58 -4.71
C ILE A 9 5.71 -21.86 -3.88
N ASN A 10 6.70 -22.20 -3.07
CA ASN A 10 6.63 -23.32 -2.13
C ASN A 10 7.15 -22.89 -0.75
N THR A 11 6.99 -23.77 0.25
CA THR A 11 7.40 -23.50 1.63
C THR A 11 8.90 -23.18 1.76
N GLN A 12 9.74 -23.77 0.91
CA GLN A 12 11.18 -23.52 0.94
C GLN A 12 11.49 -22.10 0.48
N LEU A 13 10.90 -21.65 -0.64
CA LEU A 13 11.04 -20.29 -1.14
C LEU A 13 10.49 -19.27 -0.13
N ALA A 14 9.30 -19.54 0.45
CA ALA A 14 8.74 -18.68 1.47
C ALA A 14 9.68 -18.52 2.70
N ARG A 15 10.30 -19.61 3.17
CA ARG A 15 11.28 -19.56 4.27
C ARG A 15 12.55 -18.77 3.90
N GLN A 16 13.00 -18.81 2.67
CA GLN A 16 14.16 -18.04 2.20
C GLN A 16 13.90 -16.54 2.16
N LEU A 17 12.65 -16.14 1.88
CA LEU A 17 12.24 -14.74 1.86
C LEU A 17 12.03 -14.14 3.25
N LEU A 18 11.74 -14.99 4.25
CA LEU A 18 11.55 -14.55 5.63
C LEU A 18 12.91 -14.30 6.30
N GLN A 19 13.13 -13.08 6.75
CA GLN A 19 14.32 -12.72 7.52
C GLN A 19 14.19 -13.21 8.97
N PRO A 20 15.27 -13.77 9.58
CA PRO A 20 15.28 -14.08 11.01
C PRO A 20 14.98 -12.85 11.85
N ARG A 21 14.13 -13.00 12.86
CA ARG A 21 13.83 -11.89 13.77
C ARG A 21 14.89 -11.83 14.87
N PRO A 22 15.61 -10.71 15.04
CA PRO A 22 16.56 -10.55 16.14
C PRO A 22 15.82 -10.55 17.49
N ASN A 23 16.44 -11.13 18.52
CA ASN A 23 15.82 -11.26 19.84
C ASN A 23 15.58 -9.92 20.54
N ASP A 24 16.36 -8.90 20.20
CA ASP A 24 16.27 -7.53 20.70
C ASP A 24 15.47 -6.61 19.76
N GLY A 25 14.82 -7.18 18.75
CA GLY A 25 14.01 -6.44 17.79
C GLY A 25 12.78 -5.81 18.45
N HIS A 26 12.48 -4.58 18.07
CA HIS A 26 11.27 -3.85 18.46
C HIS A 26 10.42 -3.49 17.22
N LYS A 27 9.21 -2.97 17.41
CA LYS A 27 8.29 -2.66 16.31
C LYS A 27 8.90 -1.78 15.18
N GLY A 28 9.83 -0.89 15.50
CA GLY A 28 10.52 -0.07 14.49
C GLY A 28 11.52 -0.86 13.64
N THR A 29 12.05 -2.00 14.15
CA THR A 29 12.99 -2.86 13.41
C THR A 29 12.32 -3.58 12.25
N PHE A 30 11.02 -3.85 12.34
CA PHE A 30 10.28 -4.69 11.40
C PHE A 30 9.50 -3.89 10.36
N GLY A 31 9.86 -2.62 10.17
CA GLY A 31 9.33 -1.75 9.13
C GLY A 31 7.98 -1.11 9.46
N HIS A 32 7.67 -0.07 8.70
CA HIS A 32 6.43 0.69 8.78
C HIS A 32 5.80 0.75 7.37
N LEU A 33 4.67 0.09 7.20
CA LEU A 33 3.89 0.11 5.96
C LEU A 33 2.85 1.22 5.99
N LEU A 34 2.76 1.97 4.90
CA LEU A 34 1.59 2.78 4.55
C LEU A 34 0.69 1.96 3.62
N LEU A 35 -0.54 1.70 4.05
CA LEU A 35 -1.59 1.11 3.22
C LEU A 35 -2.59 2.21 2.85
N VAL A 36 -2.74 2.49 1.57
CA VAL A 36 -3.79 3.37 1.04
C VAL A 36 -4.90 2.49 0.48
N GLY A 37 -6.05 2.49 1.12
CA GLY A 37 -7.11 1.56 0.77
C GLY A 37 -8.48 1.94 1.32
N GLY A 38 -9.51 1.32 0.77
CA GLY A 38 -10.89 1.52 1.19
C GLY A 38 -11.52 2.82 0.71
N HIS A 39 -12.80 2.74 0.38
CA HIS A 39 -13.69 3.88 0.25
C HIS A 39 -15.04 3.52 0.87
N PHE A 40 -15.96 4.47 0.95
CA PHE A 40 -17.30 4.22 1.49
C PHE A 40 -17.96 3.05 0.74
N GLY A 41 -18.33 1.99 1.48
CA GLY A 41 -18.85 0.75 0.93
C GLY A 41 -17.83 -0.35 0.61
N MET A 42 -16.51 -0.06 0.58
CA MET A 42 -15.45 -1.03 0.23
C MET A 42 -14.32 -1.12 1.26
N MET A 43 -14.58 -0.80 2.54
CA MET A 43 -13.57 -0.87 3.62
C MET A 43 -13.04 -2.28 3.87
N GLY A 44 -13.81 -3.32 3.53
CA GLY A 44 -13.41 -4.70 3.72
C GLY A 44 -12.10 -5.07 3.01
N ALA A 45 -11.85 -4.53 1.82
CA ALA A 45 -10.62 -4.75 1.07
C ALA A 45 -9.39 -4.22 1.82
N ALA A 46 -9.46 -3.00 2.33
CA ALA A 46 -8.39 -2.40 3.13
C ALA A 46 -8.16 -3.16 4.45
N ILE A 47 -9.22 -3.61 5.11
CA ILE A 47 -9.14 -4.40 6.36
C ILE A 47 -8.41 -5.72 6.11
N LEU A 48 -8.80 -6.47 5.06
CA LEU A 48 -8.15 -7.74 4.72
C LEU A 48 -6.68 -7.56 4.39
N SER A 49 -6.32 -6.51 3.65
CA SER A 49 -4.92 -6.16 3.34
C SER A 49 -4.13 -5.81 4.60
N ALA A 50 -4.72 -5.02 5.49
CA ALA A 50 -4.12 -4.65 6.77
C ALA A 50 -3.87 -5.86 7.67
N GLU A 51 -4.87 -6.75 7.82
CA GLU A 51 -4.72 -8.01 8.58
C GLU A 51 -3.62 -8.90 7.98
N ALA A 52 -3.57 -9.05 6.66
CA ALA A 52 -2.55 -9.83 5.99
C ALA A 52 -1.15 -9.27 6.26
N ALA A 53 -0.96 -7.95 6.11
CA ALA A 53 0.31 -7.28 6.36
C ALA A 53 0.80 -7.47 7.82
N LEU A 54 -0.08 -7.30 8.81
CA LEU A 54 0.27 -7.52 10.21
C LEU A 54 0.67 -8.97 10.50
N ARG A 55 -0.03 -9.95 9.89
CA ARG A 55 0.28 -11.38 10.05
C ARG A 55 1.60 -11.80 9.43
N THR A 56 2.16 -11.07 8.47
CA THR A 56 3.51 -11.34 7.93
C THR A 56 4.63 -10.94 8.89
N GLY A 57 4.31 -10.26 9.98
CA GLY A 57 5.28 -9.86 11.00
C GLY A 57 5.73 -8.40 10.87
N LEU A 58 5.00 -7.58 10.15
CA LEU A 58 5.21 -6.14 10.07
C LEU A 58 5.24 -5.50 11.46
N GLY A 59 6.14 -4.53 11.66
CA GLY A 59 6.30 -3.86 12.95
C GLY A 59 5.27 -2.78 13.21
N LYS A 60 4.86 -2.04 12.17
CA LYS A 60 3.91 -0.95 12.26
C LYS A 60 3.15 -0.78 10.94
N LEU A 61 1.84 -0.58 11.03
CA LEU A 61 0.99 -0.29 9.89
C LEU A 61 0.21 1.02 10.13
N THR A 62 0.28 1.91 9.16
CA THR A 62 -0.64 3.04 9.05
C THR A 62 -1.55 2.81 7.84
N ALA A 63 -2.85 2.85 8.04
CA ALA A 63 -3.82 2.82 6.95
C ALA A 63 -4.31 4.24 6.69
N HIS A 64 -4.07 4.74 5.47
CA HIS A 64 -4.70 5.96 4.97
C HIS A 64 -6.04 5.58 4.38
N VAL A 65 -7.08 6.05 5.01
CA VAL A 65 -8.48 5.68 4.75
C VAL A 65 -9.39 6.90 4.94
N PRO A 66 -10.59 6.91 4.34
CA PRO A 66 -11.58 7.94 4.68
C PRO A 66 -12.05 7.81 6.14
N GLU A 67 -12.51 8.92 6.72
CA GLU A 67 -12.92 9.01 8.13
C GLU A 67 -14.02 7.99 8.50
N THR A 68 -14.89 7.65 7.54
CA THR A 68 -15.94 6.63 7.72
C THR A 68 -15.39 5.24 8.07
N ALA A 69 -14.09 4.99 7.85
CA ALA A 69 -13.42 3.75 8.21
C ALA A 69 -13.15 3.60 9.72
N ASN A 70 -13.18 4.70 10.49
CA ASN A 70 -12.72 4.72 11.88
C ASN A 70 -13.32 3.58 12.72
N VAL A 71 -14.63 3.51 12.81
CA VAL A 71 -15.30 2.54 13.70
C VAL A 71 -14.98 1.09 13.31
N VAL A 72 -15.03 0.77 12.02
CA VAL A 72 -14.83 -0.60 11.56
C VAL A 72 -13.37 -1.05 11.72
N PHE A 73 -12.39 -0.18 11.47
CA PHE A 73 -10.97 -0.51 11.69
C PHE A 73 -10.67 -0.66 13.17
N GLN A 74 -11.07 0.29 14.02
CA GLN A 74 -10.80 0.25 15.46
C GLN A 74 -11.48 -0.95 16.15
N THR A 75 -12.61 -1.40 15.61
CA THR A 75 -13.29 -2.60 16.12
C THR A 75 -12.60 -3.88 15.65
N ARG A 76 -12.14 -3.92 14.40
CA ARG A 76 -11.64 -5.15 13.76
C ARG A 76 -10.14 -5.36 13.95
N ILE A 77 -9.35 -4.29 13.85
CA ILE A 77 -7.87 -4.33 13.87
C ILE A 77 -7.35 -3.11 14.65
N PRO A 78 -7.49 -3.10 15.97
CA PRO A 78 -7.08 -1.94 16.80
C PRO A 78 -5.58 -1.66 16.78
N GLU A 79 -4.75 -2.58 16.25
CA GLU A 79 -3.30 -2.40 16.11
C GLU A 79 -2.91 -1.44 14.99
N VAL A 80 -3.83 -1.16 14.04
CA VAL A 80 -3.58 -0.27 12.92
C VAL A 80 -3.71 1.19 13.34
N VAL A 81 -2.72 2.00 12.98
CA VAL A 81 -2.82 3.46 13.09
C VAL A 81 -3.62 3.98 11.90
N LEU A 82 -4.65 4.77 12.13
CA LEU A 82 -5.42 5.39 11.06
C LEU A 82 -4.89 6.79 10.76
N HIS A 83 -4.75 7.07 9.48
CA HIS A 83 -4.51 8.39 8.92
C HIS A 83 -5.69 8.71 8.00
N PHE A 84 -6.46 9.72 8.33
CA PHE A 84 -7.68 10.04 7.59
C PHE A 84 -7.39 10.96 6.42
N ASP A 85 -8.12 10.76 5.32
CA ASP A 85 -8.09 11.69 4.21
C ASP A 85 -8.63 13.06 4.66
N GLU A 86 -7.89 14.14 4.32
CA GLU A 86 -8.22 15.49 4.79
C GLU A 86 -9.24 16.19 3.87
N GLN A 87 -9.47 15.68 2.67
CA GLN A 87 -10.32 16.32 1.67
C GLN A 87 -11.64 15.58 1.42
N SER A 88 -11.70 14.28 1.77
CA SER A 88 -12.91 13.49 1.60
C SER A 88 -13.15 12.54 2.76
N HIS A 89 -14.41 12.51 3.23
CA HIS A 89 -14.85 11.55 4.23
C HIS A 89 -15.20 10.17 3.64
N GLN A 90 -15.20 10.01 2.32
CA GLN A 90 -15.72 8.83 1.64
C GLN A 90 -14.69 8.06 0.80
N HIS A 91 -13.65 8.73 0.30
CA HIS A 91 -12.61 8.15 -0.57
C HIS A 91 -11.29 8.88 -0.41
N TRP A 92 -10.24 8.36 -1.02
CA TRP A 92 -8.93 9.01 -1.07
C TRP A 92 -8.94 10.18 -2.06
N ALA A 93 -8.58 11.38 -1.59
CA ALA A 93 -8.59 12.62 -2.37
C ALA A 93 -7.40 13.55 -2.08
N SER A 94 -6.53 13.21 -1.11
CA SER A 94 -5.41 14.07 -0.68
C SER A 94 -4.04 13.45 -0.97
N ILE A 95 -3.00 14.29 -1.05
CA ILE A 95 -1.61 13.84 -1.12
C ILE A 95 -1.15 13.46 0.29
N ILE A 96 -0.40 12.35 0.39
CA ILE A 96 0.07 11.81 1.66
C ILE A 96 1.57 12.11 1.80
N GLU A 97 1.97 12.64 2.95
CA GLU A 97 3.39 12.77 3.29
C GLU A 97 3.99 11.38 3.54
N LEU A 98 5.11 11.07 2.84
CA LEU A 98 5.69 9.71 2.84
C LEU A 98 6.83 9.52 3.85
N LYS A 99 7.16 10.54 4.63
CA LYS A 99 8.25 10.49 5.59
C LYS A 99 8.01 9.44 6.69
N GLY A 100 8.98 8.53 6.85
CA GLY A 100 8.96 7.52 7.91
C GLY A 100 8.29 6.21 7.56
N TYR A 101 7.85 6.03 6.31
CA TYR A 101 7.40 4.74 5.80
C TYR A 101 8.53 4.00 5.09
N ASN A 102 8.56 2.67 5.24
CA ASN A 102 9.55 1.78 4.63
C ASN A 102 9.00 1.04 3.41
N ALA A 103 7.69 1.00 3.25
CA ALA A 103 7.00 0.45 2.10
C ALA A 103 5.62 1.07 1.98
N ILE A 104 5.06 1.03 0.77
CA ILE A 104 3.72 1.55 0.47
C ILE A 104 2.94 0.52 -0.33
N ALA A 105 1.67 0.34 0.01
CA ALA A 105 0.71 -0.44 -0.75
C ALA A 105 -0.51 0.43 -1.06
N ILE A 106 -0.92 0.49 -2.33
CA ILE A 106 -2.03 1.33 -2.79
C ILE A 106 -2.98 0.47 -3.63
N GLY A 107 -4.29 0.61 -3.39
CA GLY A 107 -5.26 0.10 -4.34
C GLY A 107 -6.45 -0.66 -3.78
N PRO A 108 -6.31 -1.51 -2.76
CA PRO A 108 -7.41 -2.32 -2.28
C PRO A 108 -8.63 -1.48 -1.90
N GLY A 109 -9.62 -1.42 -2.79
CA GLY A 109 -10.89 -0.74 -2.58
C GLY A 109 -10.81 0.78 -2.48
N ILE A 110 -9.87 1.44 -3.15
CA ILE A 110 -9.78 2.93 -3.14
C ILE A 110 -10.84 3.59 -4.02
N GLY A 111 -11.48 2.84 -4.93
CA GLY A 111 -12.35 3.39 -5.95
C GLY A 111 -11.62 4.00 -7.14
N THR A 112 -12.38 4.52 -8.09
CA THR A 112 -11.87 5.14 -9.33
C THR A 112 -12.51 6.50 -9.60
N GLU A 113 -12.95 7.18 -8.57
CA GLU A 113 -13.49 8.55 -8.64
C GLU A 113 -12.42 9.51 -9.15
N GLY A 114 -12.84 10.62 -9.77
CA GLY A 114 -11.91 11.58 -10.38
C GLY A 114 -10.90 12.15 -9.38
N GLU A 115 -11.31 12.40 -8.14
CA GLU A 115 -10.45 12.89 -7.06
C GLU A 115 -9.44 11.81 -6.63
N THR A 116 -9.86 10.55 -6.53
CA THR A 116 -8.97 9.41 -6.24
C THR A 116 -7.94 9.22 -7.36
N GLN A 117 -8.36 9.31 -8.63
CA GLN A 117 -7.43 9.25 -9.76
C GLN A 117 -6.41 10.39 -9.72
N TRP A 118 -6.85 11.61 -9.37
CA TRP A 118 -5.95 12.75 -9.22
C TRP A 118 -4.93 12.53 -8.09
N ALA A 119 -5.39 12.11 -6.91
CA ALA A 119 -4.54 11.82 -5.76
C ALA A 119 -3.52 10.72 -6.09
N PHE A 120 -3.97 9.63 -6.73
CA PHE A 120 -3.10 8.55 -7.19
C PHE A 120 -2.01 9.04 -8.14
N ARG A 121 -2.36 9.82 -9.18
CA ARG A 121 -1.39 10.38 -10.14
C ARG A 121 -0.36 11.27 -9.45
N ALA A 122 -0.80 12.13 -8.55
CA ALA A 122 0.08 13.01 -7.80
C ALA A 122 1.04 12.22 -6.91
N GLN A 123 0.52 11.19 -6.22
CA GLN A 123 1.31 10.36 -5.31
C GLN A 123 2.38 9.53 -6.05
N ILE A 124 2.05 8.95 -7.21
CA ILE A 124 3.02 8.21 -8.04
C ILE A 124 4.17 9.11 -8.51
N LYS A 125 3.89 10.36 -8.87
CA LYS A 125 4.95 11.32 -9.24
C LYS A 125 5.88 11.63 -8.08
N ILE A 126 5.35 11.81 -6.88
CA ILE A 126 6.16 12.03 -5.67
C ILE A 126 7.06 10.82 -5.41
N LEU A 127 6.55 9.61 -5.59
CA LEU A 127 7.34 8.38 -5.43
C LEU A 127 8.49 8.29 -6.45
N LEU A 128 8.25 8.66 -7.70
CA LEU A 128 9.30 8.75 -8.72
C LEU A 128 10.36 9.80 -8.36
N ASP A 129 9.95 10.95 -7.84
CA ASP A 129 10.88 12.00 -7.41
C ASP A 129 11.77 11.52 -6.25
N LEU A 130 11.23 10.72 -5.34
CA LEU A 130 12.00 10.07 -4.26
C LEU A 130 13.01 9.05 -4.81
N GLU A 131 12.61 8.22 -5.78
CA GLU A 131 13.52 7.27 -6.44
C GLU A 131 14.67 8.00 -7.14
N THR A 132 14.37 9.01 -7.94
CA THR A 132 15.37 9.79 -8.68
C THR A 132 16.32 10.56 -7.76
N SER A 133 15.87 10.90 -6.54
CA SER A 133 16.69 11.50 -5.48
C SER A 133 17.48 10.47 -4.66
N GLY A 134 17.44 9.19 -5.02
CA GLY A 134 18.19 8.13 -4.35
C GLY A 134 17.56 7.61 -3.05
N ASN A 135 16.28 7.89 -2.82
CA ASN A 135 15.52 7.46 -1.65
C ASN A 135 14.25 6.68 -2.03
N PRO A 136 14.36 5.57 -2.80
CA PRO A 136 13.18 4.82 -3.23
C PRO A 136 12.44 4.21 -2.04
N ILE A 137 11.11 4.19 -2.13
CA ILE A 137 10.26 3.48 -1.18
C ILE A 137 9.57 2.34 -1.95
N PRO A 138 9.78 1.05 -1.57
CA PRO A 138 9.13 -0.08 -2.21
C PRO A 138 7.61 0.09 -2.32
N LEU A 139 7.07 -0.18 -3.51
CA LEU A 139 5.68 0.07 -3.86
C LEU A 139 4.97 -1.19 -4.32
N VAL A 140 3.77 -1.44 -3.81
CA VAL A 140 2.83 -2.46 -4.29
C VAL A 140 1.56 -1.76 -4.78
N LEU A 141 1.12 -2.06 -5.99
CA LEU A 141 -0.13 -1.58 -6.57
C LEU A 141 -1.05 -2.75 -6.86
N ASP A 142 -2.30 -2.68 -6.40
CA ASP A 142 -3.28 -3.74 -6.59
C ASP A 142 -4.67 -3.16 -6.87
N ALA A 143 -5.57 -4.01 -7.32
CA ALA A 143 -7.00 -3.72 -7.46
C ALA A 143 -7.28 -2.40 -8.20
N ASP A 144 -7.90 -1.40 -7.54
CA ASP A 144 -8.30 -0.15 -8.19
C ASP A 144 -7.12 0.71 -8.64
N ALA A 145 -5.94 0.59 -8.01
CA ALA A 145 -4.73 1.22 -8.53
C ALA A 145 -4.37 0.70 -9.92
N LEU A 146 -4.50 -0.62 -10.16
CA LEU A 146 -4.30 -1.22 -11.49
C LEU A 146 -5.39 -0.78 -12.47
N ASN A 147 -6.65 -0.65 -12.01
CA ASN A 147 -7.75 -0.14 -12.82
C ASN A 147 -7.48 1.31 -13.27
N ILE A 148 -6.92 2.15 -12.40
CA ILE A 148 -6.54 3.54 -12.73
C ILE A 148 -5.37 3.55 -13.73
N LEU A 149 -4.35 2.70 -13.53
CA LEU A 149 -3.23 2.56 -14.47
C LEU A 149 -3.72 2.12 -15.86
N ALA A 150 -4.68 1.19 -15.91
CA ALA A 150 -5.25 0.71 -17.17
C ALA A 150 -6.01 1.81 -17.96
N GLN A 151 -6.56 2.80 -17.26
CA GLN A 151 -7.23 3.95 -17.88
C GLN A 151 -6.24 5.01 -18.39
N ASP A 152 -5.04 5.06 -17.80
CA ASP A 152 -3.99 6.03 -18.16
C ASP A 152 -2.62 5.33 -18.17
N TYR A 153 -2.33 4.63 -19.26
CA TYR A 153 -1.10 3.86 -19.41
C TYR A 153 0.18 4.73 -19.38
N GLN A 154 0.09 6.04 -19.53
CA GLN A 154 1.23 6.94 -19.40
C GLN A 154 1.79 6.93 -17.98
N LEU A 155 0.94 6.63 -16.99
CA LEU A 155 1.36 6.48 -15.60
C LEU A 155 2.39 5.37 -15.38
N LEU A 156 2.43 4.35 -16.25
CA LEU A 156 3.43 3.29 -16.18
C LEU A 156 4.87 3.82 -16.28
N SER A 157 5.08 4.94 -16.98
CA SER A 157 6.40 5.59 -17.07
C SER A 157 6.86 6.27 -15.78
N TYR A 158 5.96 6.44 -14.82
CA TYR A 158 6.26 7.01 -13.50
C TYR A 158 6.46 5.94 -12.41
N LEU A 159 6.28 4.66 -12.75
CA LEU A 159 6.48 3.59 -11.77
C LEU A 159 7.96 3.31 -11.56
N GLN A 160 8.30 3.06 -10.31
CA GLN A 160 9.66 2.64 -9.91
C GLN A 160 9.99 1.25 -10.48
N ALA A 161 11.27 0.98 -10.74
CA ALA A 161 11.72 -0.25 -11.38
C ALA A 161 11.33 -1.54 -10.63
N GLU A 162 11.21 -1.47 -9.30
CA GLU A 162 10.88 -2.61 -8.44
C GLU A 162 9.42 -2.58 -7.93
N THR A 163 8.53 -1.81 -8.60
CA THR A 163 7.10 -1.82 -8.25
C THR A 163 6.49 -3.19 -8.52
N ILE A 164 5.77 -3.71 -7.53
CA ILE A 164 4.98 -4.94 -7.65
C ILE A 164 3.56 -4.57 -8.12
N LEU A 165 3.10 -5.23 -9.20
CA LEU A 165 1.77 -5.06 -9.79
C LEU A 165 0.94 -6.33 -9.63
#